data_7c3d9591a82d1b9c77f103691d1aaa8b
#
_entry.id   7c3d9591a82d1b9c77f103691d1aaa8b
#
_cell.length_a   1.000
_cell.length_b   1.000
_cell.length_c   1.000
_cell.angle_alpha   90.00
_cell.angle_beta   90.00
_cell.angle_gamma   90.00
#
_symmetry.space_group_name_H-M   'P 1'
#
loop_
_entity.id
_entity.type
_entity.pdbx_description
1 polymer ?
#
loop_
_entity_poly.entity_id
_entity_poly.type
_entity_poly.pdbx_seq_one_letter_code
_entity_poly.pdbx_strand_id
1 'polypeptide(L)'
;MCIRDSSIPAPQKLSVDQLTFKTPSGVKQLVSLPFVKQDLLITRHHIDIKVNWVNFGESRITITDTSKVILNDSDQARANREALEIKEALKSSTTEITPSFTFIPPVPGRVTSPFGKQRFINDMPRSAHLALDLSGAIGTQIISPLKGKVVLVGDFFYTGLTVILDHGYGLFSSYAHMSEIQTKFGDLLEQSDPIGKVGSTGRVTGPHLHWTVYFDGNKVNPESLIQKDYLNSIL
;
A
#
# COMPACT_ATOMS: atom_id res chain seq x y z
N MET A 1 -0.56 -5.51 -10.48
CA MET A 1 -0.42 -4.04 -10.56
C MET A 1 -1.67 -3.49 -11.21
N CYS A 2 -2.55 -2.84 -10.46
CA CYS A 2 -3.63 -2.11 -11.10
C CYS A 2 -3.00 -0.92 -11.82
N ILE A 3 -2.74 -1.07 -13.10
CA ILE A 3 -2.31 0.03 -13.95
C ILE A 3 -3.56 0.87 -14.19
N ARG A 4 -3.57 2.04 -13.61
CA ARG A 4 -4.59 3.02 -13.91
C ARG A 4 -4.05 3.88 -15.05
N ASP A 5 -4.53 3.58 -16.23
CA ASP A 5 -4.56 4.41 -17.44
C ASP A 5 -3.26 5.09 -17.90
N SER A 6 -2.69 4.68 -19.04
CA SER A 6 -1.58 5.38 -19.66
C SER A 6 -1.44 5.25 -21.17
N SER A 7 -1.32 6.37 -21.87
CA SER A 7 -0.66 6.45 -23.16
C SER A 7 0.68 7.16 -22.97
N ILE A 8 1.80 6.48 -23.23
CA ILE A 8 3.14 7.06 -23.08
C ILE A 8 3.67 7.50 -24.44
N PRO A 9 3.88 8.79 -24.65
CA PRO A 9 4.96 9.19 -25.53
C PRO A 9 6.25 9.11 -24.71
N ALA A 10 7.16 8.21 -25.03
CA ALA A 10 8.43 8.10 -24.35
C ALA A 10 9.23 9.40 -24.51
N PRO A 11 9.50 10.15 -23.45
CA PRO A 11 10.40 11.28 -23.51
C PRO A 11 11.85 10.79 -23.61
N GLN A 12 12.73 11.65 -24.08
CA GLN A 12 14.14 11.34 -24.29
C GLN A 12 14.98 11.12 -23.04
N LYS A 13 14.41 11.18 -21.86
CA LYS A 13 14.91 10.69 -20.58
C LYS A 13 13.68 10.26 -19.81
N LEU A 14 13.58 9.00 -19.53
CA LEU A 14 12.67 8.55 -18.49
C LEU A 14 13.24 8.99 -17.14
N SER A 15 12.97 10.22 -16.75
CA SER A 15 12.73 10.46 -15.34
C SER A 15 11.43 9.75 -15.00
N VAL A 16 11.30 9.22 -13.81
CA VAL A 16 10.03 8.66 -13.33
C VAL A 16 9.05 9.81 -13.20
N ASP A 17 8.65 10.32 -14.34
CA ASP A 17 7.73 11.40 -14.39
C ASP A 17 6.35 10.77 -14.42
N GLN A 18 5.54 11.29 -13.56
CA GLN A 18 4.15 10.90 -13.40
C GLN A 18 3.43 11.01 -14.74
N LEU A 19 2.96 9.89 -15.24
CA LEU A 19 2.13 9.85 -16.41
C LEU A 19 0.69 10.16 -16.00
N THR A 20 0.15 11.24 -16.54
CA THR A 20 -1.20 11.70 -16.23
C THR A 20 -2.13 11.39 -17.40
N PHE A 21 -3.22 10.68 -17.13
CA PHE A 21 -4.19 10.29 -18.15
C PHE A 21 -5.53 10.94 -17.95
N LYS A 22 -6.23 11.17 -19.08
CA LYS A 22 -7.66 11.49 -19.06
C LYS A 22 -8.44 10.19 -19.22
N THR A 23 -9.19 9.83 -18.19
CA THR A 23 -10.21 8.80 -18.31
C THR A 23 -11.45 9.36 -19.03
N PRO A 24 -12.35 8.52 -19.54
CA PRO A 24 -13.62 8.97 -20.10
C PRO A 24 -14.46 9.82 -19.13
N SER A 25 -14.25 9.68 -17.83
CA SER A 25 -14.87 10.48 -16.78
C SER A 25 -14.15 11.81 -16.50
N GLY A 26 -13.07 12.11 -17.19
CA GLY A 26 -12.29 13.34 -17.01
C GLY A 26 -11.33 13.33 -15.82
N VAL A 27 -11.23 12.24 -15.08
CA VAL A 27 -10.31 12.08 -13.92
C VAL A 27 -8.90 11.82 -14.43
N LYS A 28 -7.95 12.66 -14.03
CA LYS A 28 -6.52 12.43 -14.25
C LYS A 28 -6.01 11.38 -13.29
N GLN A 29 -5.36 10.37 -13.78
CA GLN A 29 -4.71 9.34 -12.98
C GLN A 29 -3.21 9.36 -13.20
N LEU A 30 -2.47 9.06 -12.14
CA LEU A 30 -1.03 8.98 -12.13
C LEU A 30 -0.62 7.51 -12.23
N VAL A 31 0.27 7.21 -13.15
CA VAL A 31 0.92 5.90 -13.25
C VAL A 31 2.41 6.11 -13.03
N SER A 32 2.95 5.41 -12.04
CA SER A 32 4.37 5.34 -11.81
C SER A 32 4.92 4.07 -12.43
N LEU A 33 5.94 4.20 -13.25
CA LEU A 33 6.65 3.06 -13.84
C LEU A 33 7.99 2.86 -13.14
N PRO A 34 8.40 1.61 -12.89
CA PRO A 34 9.72 1.35 -12.34
C PRO A 34 10.79 1.84 -13.31
N PHE A 35 11.75 2.59 -12.79
CA PHE A 35 12.83 3.16 -13.56
C PHE A 35 14.08 2.29 -13.48
N VAL A 36 14.61 1.90 -14.62
CA VAL A 36 15.97 1.34 -14.74
C VAL A 36 16.86 2.44 -15.32
N LYS A 37 17.75 2.97 -14.48
CA LYS A 37 18.75 3.93 -14.90
C LYS A 37 19.83 3.20 -15.70
N GLN A 38 19.63 3.08 -16.99
CA GLN A 38 20.69 2.69 -17.94
C GLN A 38 20.79 3.76 -19.01
N ASP A 39 22.01 4.05 -19.46
CA ASP A 39 22.27 4.83 -20.66
C ASP A 39 21.80 4.05 -21.88
N LEU A 40 20.50 4.03 -22.09
CA LEU A 40 19.86 3.31 -23.18
C LEU A 40 19.57 4.27 -24.35
N LEU A 41 19.97 3.86 -25.53
CA LEU A 41 19.48 4.39 -26.80
C LEU A 41 17.95 4.41 -26.73
N ILE A 42 17.38 5.61 -26.83
CA ILE A 42 15.94 5.79 -26.61
C ILE A 42 15.20 5.37 -27.86
N THR A 43 14.62 4.20 -27.82
CA THR A 43 13.60 3.78 -28.77
C THR A 43 12.24 4.24 -28.25
N ARG A 44 11.48 4.96 -29.07
CA ARG A 44 10.09 5.32 -28.72
C ARG A 44 9.22 4.06 -28.79
N HIS A 45 8.70 3.62 -27.67
CA HIS A 45 7.70 2.56 -27.62
C HIS A 45 6.33 3.18 -27.38
N HIS A 46 5.38 2.90 -28.26
CA HIS A 46 3.98 3.16 -28.02
C HIS A 46 3.39 1.91 -27.35
N ILE A 47 2.85 2.08 -26.16
CA ILE A 47 2.13 1.03 -25.46
C ILE A 47 0.68 1.46 -25.39
N ASP A 48 -0.17 0.76 -26.11
CA ASP A 48 -1.62 0.95 -26.00
C ASP A 48 -2.11 0.24 -24.74
N ILE A 49 -2.61 1.00 -23.79
CA ILE A 49 -3.17 0.45 -22.55
C ILE A 49 -4.69 0.54 -22.61
N LYS A 50 -5.34 -0.61 -22.65
CA LYS A 50 -6.78 -0.69 -22.55
C LYS A 50 -7.20 -0.51 -21.09
N VAL A 51 -7.94 0.56 -20.80
CA VAL A 51 -8.52 0.80 -19.47
C VAL A 51 -9.92 0.23 -19.44
N ASN A 52 -10.11 -0.73 -18.52
CA ASN A 52 -11.42 -1.30 -18.26
C ASN A 52 -11.99 -0.67 -16.99
N TRP A 53 -13.29 -0.33 -17.05
CA TRP A 53 -14.00 0.08 -15.85
C TRP A 53 -14.19 -1.13 -14.92
N VAL A 54 -13.78 -0.98 -13.65
CA VAL A 54 -13.97 -2.00 -12.62
C VAL A 54 -14.78 -1.39 -11.47
N ASN A 55 -15.89 -2.02 -11.12
CA ASN A 55 -16.64 -1.69 -9.90
C ASN A 55 -16.02 -2.46 -8.73
N PHE A 56 -15.32 -1.75 -7.86
CA PHE A 56 -14.72 -2.34 -6.65
C PHE A 56 -15.74 -2.60 -5.53
N GLY A 57 -17.00 -2.18 -5.70
CA GLY A 57 -18.05 -2.32 -4.70
C GLY A 57 -17.88 -1.38 -3.50
N GLU A 58 -18.74 -1.57 -2.51
CA GLU A 58 -18.80 -0.78 -1.30
C GLU A 58 -18.47 -1.62 -0.06
N SER A 59 -17.99 -0.96 0.97
CA SER A 59 -17.82 -1.49 2.32
C SER A 59 -18.51 -0.56 3.32
N ARG A 60 -19.54 -1.05 3.97
CA ARG A 60 -20.28 -0.33 5.01
C ARG A 60 -19.95 -0.94 6.36
N ILE A 61 -19.38 -0.15 7.26
CA ILE A 61 -18.99 -0.58 8.60
C ILE A 61 -19.58 0.35 9.65
N THR A 62 -19.98 -0.23 10.79
CA THR A 62 -20.43 0.52 11.96
C THR A 62 -19.34 0.49 13.01
N ILE A 63 -18.94 1.65 13.49
CA ILE A 63 -18.01 1.82 14.61
C ILE A 63 -18.82 2.42 15.76
N THR A 64 -18.94 1.66 16.85
CA THR A 64 -19.71 2.06 18.04
C THR A 64 -19.00 3.14 18.84
N ASP A 65 -17.67 3.11 18.89
CA ASP A 65 -16.86 4.19 19.46
C ASP A 65 -16.81 5.39 18.52
N THR A 66 -17.77 6.30 18.66
CA THR A 66 -17.90 7.47 17.81
C THR A 66 -16.71 8.43 17.92
N SER A 67 -15.94 8.39 19.02
CA SER A 67 -14.73 9.22 19.17
C SER A 67 -13.67 8.90 18.12
N LYS A 68 -13.65 7.68 17.59
CA LYS A 68 -12.78 7.25 16.48
C LYS A 68 -13.32 7.60 15.09
N VAL A 69 -14.54 8.14 15.01
CA VAL A 69 -15.22 8.49 13.75
C VAL A 69 -15.29 10.00 13.58
N ILE A 70 -15.66 10.71 14.65
CA ILE A 70 -15.72 12.16 14.74
C ILE A 70 -14.67 12.57 15.77
N LEU A 71 -13.54 13.09 15.30
CA LEU A 71 -12.40 13.41 16.14
C LEU A 71 -12.62 14.75 16.86
N ASN A 72 -12.15 14.81 18.10
CA ASN A 72 -11.90 16.09 18.77
C ASN A 72 -10.62 16.76 18.21
N ASP A 73 -10.37 18.01 18.56
CA ASP A 73 -9.23 18.78 18.04
C ASP A 73 -7.86 18.14 18.36
N SER A 74 -7.72 17.54 19.54
CA SER A 74 -6.48 16.85 19.95
C SER A 74 -6.20 15.63 19.09
N ASP A 75 -7.20 14.77 18.90
CA ASP A 75 -7.08 13.56 18.08
C ASP A 75 -6.89 13.89 16.60
N GLN A 76 -7.56 14.95 16.12
CA GLN A 76 -7.35 15.43 14.77
C GLN A 76 -5.92 15.95 14.56
N ALA A 77 -5.39 16.71 15.53
CA ALA A 77 -4.01 17.20 15.48
C ALA A 77 -3.00 16.03 15.53
N ARG A 78 -3.26 15.00 16.36
CA ARG A 78 -2.48 13.78 16.41
C ARG A 78 -2.50 13.07 15.06
N ALA A 79 -3.68 12.77 14.53
CA ALA A 79 -3.83 12.07 13.26
C ALA A 79 -3.16 12.81 12.09
N ASN A 80 -3.20 14.14 12.08
CA ASN A 80 -2.56 14.95 11.05
C ASN A 80 -1.01 14.87 11.14
N ARG A 81 -0.42 14.94 12.35
CA ARG A 81 1.02 14.77 12.53
C ARG A 81 1.48 13.39 12.06
N GLU A 82 0.77 12.35 12.50
CA GLU A 82 1.08 10.97 12.16
C GLU A 82 0.96 10.68 10.66
N ALA A 83 -0.01 11.29 9.99
CA ALA A 83 -0.12 11.21 8.53
C ALA A 83 1.08 11.83 7.81
N LEU A 84 1.64 12.94 8.36
CA LEU A 84 2.86 13.55 7.83
C LEU A 84 4.08 12.65 8.08
N GLU A 85 4.20 12.06 9.27
CA GLU A 85 5.28 11.13 9.61
C GLU A 85 5.32 9.92 8.67
N ILE A 86 4.17 9.29 8.44
CA ILE A 86 4.04 8.20 7.47
C ILE A 86 4.44 8.67 6.06
N LYS A 87 3.98 9.85 5.65
CA LYS A 87 4.31 10.42 4.34
C LYS A 87 5.81 10.69 4.17
N GLU A 88 6.48 11.18 5.22
CA GLU A 88 7.93 11.40 5.20
C GLU A 88 8.69 10.08 5.10
N ALA A 89 8.28 9.04 5.86
CA ALA A 89 8.90 7.72 5.78
C ALA A 89 8.83 7.10 4.37
N LEU A 90 7.80 7.43 3.59
CA LEU A 90 7.61 6.95 2.21
C LEU A 90 8.39 7.76 1.15
N LYS A 91 9.12 8.82 1.54
CA LYS A 91 9.89 9.64 0.58
C LYS A 91 11.31 9.15 0.36
N SER A 92 11.92 8.55 1.37
CA SER A 92 13.32 8.15 1.35
C SER A 92 13.43 6.67 0.97
N SER A 93 13.42 6.38 -0.33
CA SER A 93 13.67 5.02 -0.79
C SER A 93 15.14 4.74 -0.95
N THR A 94 15.57 3.57 -0.46
CA THR A 94 16.93 3.08 -0.69
C THR A 94 17.11 2.60 -2.13
N THR A 95 18.31 2.74 -2.67
CA THR A 95 18.72 2.13 -3.94
C THR A 95 19.64 0.91 -3.73
N GLU A 96 19.91 0.56 -2.46
CA GLU A 96 20.76 -0.57 -2.09
C GLU A 96 20.03 -1.92 -2.18
N ILE A 97 18.69 -1.88 -2.16
CA ILE A 97 17.83 -3.05 -2.29
C ILE A 97 17.16 -3.01 -3.66
N THR A 98 17.37 -4.04 -4.48
CA THR A 98 16.64 -4.21 -5.74
C THR A 98 15.45 -5.14 -5.51
N PRO A 99 14.21 -4.65 -5.63
CA PRO A 99 13.03 -5.48 -5.37
C PRO A 99 12.82 -6.52 -6.48
N SER A 100 12.49 -7.75 -6.09
CA SER A 100 12.16 -8.82 -7.04
C SER A 100 10.72 -8.75 -7.57
N PHE A 101 9.87 -7.93 -6.96
CA PHE A 101 8.41 -7.88 -7.19
C PHE A 101 7.67 -9.21 -6.98
N THR A 102 8.33 -10.22 -6.40
CA THR A 102 7.73 -11.52 -6.08
C THR A 102 7.44 -11.58 -4.59
N PHE A 103 6.28 -11.10 -4.21
CA PHE A 103 5.84 -11.09 -2.82
C PHE A 103 5.27 -12.46 -2.42
N ILE A 104 5.53 -12.83 -1.17
CA ILE A 104 4.77 -13.91 -0.50
C ILE A 104 3.68 -13.26 0.37
N PRO A 105 2.57 -13.96 0.66
CA PRO A 105 1.58 -13.45 1.61
C PRO A 105 2.21 -13.19 2.98
N PRO A 106 2.00 -12.01 3.60
CA PRO A 106 2.59 -11.70 4.91
C PRO A 106 1.96 -12.47 6.07
N VAL A 107 0.76 -13.02 5.86
CA VAL A 107 0.07 -13.95 6.79
C VAL A 107 -0.65 -15.03 6.00
N PRO A 108 -0.90 -16.23 6.58
CA PRO A 108 -1.59 -17.33 5.89
C PRO A 108 -3.10 -17.12 5.77
N GLY A 109 -3.60 -15.91 6.07
CA GLY A 109 -5.02 -15.60 6.12
C GLY A 109 -5.65 -15.34 4.74
N ARG A 110 -6.98 -15.53 4.64
CA ARG A 110 -7.74 -15.17 3.44
C ARG A 110 -7.99 -13.65 3.39
N VAL A 111 -8.22 -13.14 2.19
CA VAL A 111 -8.68 -11.76 1.98
C VAL A 111 -10.06 -11.56 2.60
N THR A 112 -10.19 -10.61 3.51
CA THR A 112 -11.45 -10.21 4.15
C THR A 112 -12.00 -8.91 3.58
N SER A 113 -11.12 -8.00 3.15
CA SER A 113 -11.51 -6.80 2.44
C SER A 113 -10.50 -6.52 1.32
N PRO A 114 -10.93 -6.64 0.04
CA PRO A 114 -10.06 -6.39 -1.10
C PRO A 114 -9.76 -4.89 -1.28
N PHE A 115 -8.74 -4.61 -2.09
CA PHE A 115 -8.36 -3.28 -2.51
C PHE A 115 -9.46 -2.58 -3.32
N GLY A 116 -9.62 -1.28 -3.14
CA GLY A 116 -10.40 -0.39 -4.00
C GLY A 116 -11.85 -0.14 -3.56
N LYS A 117 -12.38 -0.87 -2.56
CA LYS A 117 -13.76 -0.66 -2.09
C LYS A 117 -14.00 0.75 -1.58
N GLN A 118 -15.09 1.38 -2.02
CA GLN A 118 -15.57 2.63 -1.41
C GLN A 118 -16.04 2.36 0.03
N ARG A 119 -15.48 3.08 1.00
CA ARG A 119 -15.85 2.92 2.41
C ARG A 119 -16.93 3.89 2.84
N PHE A 120 -17.85 3.36 3.65
CA PHE A 120 -18.80 4.14 4.45
C PHE A 120 -18.62 3.72 5.92
N ILE A 121 -18.40 4.69 6.79
CA ILE A 121 -18.30 4.47 8.24
C ILE A 121 -19.45 5.22 8.90
N ASN A 122 -20.36 4.50 9.58
CA ASN A 122 -21.57 5.06 10.14
C ASN A 122 -22.37 5.86 9.08
N ASP A 123 -22.50 5.27 7.88
CA ASP A 123 -23.13 5.84 6.67
C ASP A 123 -22.46 7.10 6.09
N MET A 124 -21.39 7.58 6.72
CA MET A 124 -20.60 8.70 6.17
C MET A 124 -19.58 8.18 5.16
N PRO A 125 -19.50 8.77 3.94
CA PRO A 125 -18.50 8.40 2.96
C PRO A 125 -17.09 8.69 3.47
N ARG A 126 -16.16 7.77 3.21
CA ARG A 126 -14.74 7.86 3.54
C ARG A 126 -13.90 7.55 2.30
N SER A 127 -12.60 7.78 2.38
CA SER A 127 -11.68 7.39 1.31
C SER A 127 -11.80 5.90 1.02
N ALA A 128 -11.60 5.52 -0.25
CA ALA A 128 -11.58 4.13 -0.66
C ALA A 128 -10.57 3.30 0.15
N HIS A 129 -10.84 2.00 0.32
CA HIS A 129 -9.94 1.05 0.96
C HIS A 129 -8.77 0.71 0.04
N LEU A 130 -7.69 1.46 0.12
CA LEU A 130 -6.50 1.29 -0.73
C LEU A 130 -5.45 0.42 -0.01
N ALA A 131 -5.88 -0.76 0.43
CA ALA A 131 -5.09 -1.79 1.10
C ALA A 131 -5.75 -3.15 0.92
N LEU A 132 -5.11 -4.19 1.41
CA LEU A 132 -5.64 -5.55 1.49
C LEU A 132 -5.79 -5.92 2.98
N ASP A 133 -7.01 -6.26 3.41
CA ASP A 133 -7.21 -6.80 4.75
C ASP A 133 -7.16 -8.33 4.69
N LEU A 134 -6.26 -8.92 5.49
CA LEU A 134 -6.04 -10.35 5.59
C LEU A 134 -6.48 -10.86 6.97
N SER A 135 -7.27 -11.93 6.99
CA SER A 135 -7.71 -12.54 8.26
C SER A 135 -6.54 -13.11 9.05
N GLY A 136 -6.59 -12.95 10.37
CA GLY A 136 -5.65 -13.54 11.31
C GLY A 136 -6.17 -13.41 12.73
N ALA A 137 -6.03 -14.46 13.54
CA ALA A 137 -6.26 -14.34 14.98
C ALA A 137 -5.22 -13.43 15.60
N ILE A 138 -5.55 -12.80 16.74
CA ILE A 138 -4.55 -12.05 17.52
C ILE A 138 -3.38 -12.98 17.82
N GLY A 139 -2.16 -12.51 17.57
CA GLY A 139 -0.94 -13.28 17.76
C GLY A 139 -0.48 -14.08 16.54
N THR A 140 -1.26 -14.12 15.43
CA THR A 140 -0.79 -14.71 14.17
C THR A 140 0.48 -14.00 13.70
N GLN A 141 1.52 -14.76 13.35
CA GLN A 141 2.80 -14.20 12.90
C GLN A 141 2.64 -13.45 11.57
N ILE A 142 3.19 -12.24 11.52
CA ILE A 142 3.36 -11.44 10.31
C ILE A 142 4.82 -11.56 9.88
N ILE A 143 5.04 -11.92 8.62
CA ILE A 143 6.37 -12.07 8.04
C ILE A 143 6.60 -11.04 6.93
N SER A 144 7.86 -10.75 6.66
CA SER A 144 8.23 -9.88 5.54
C SER A 144 7.95 -10.57 4.21
N PRO A 145 7.12 -9.99 3.34
CA PRO A 145 6.79 -10.58 2.05
C PRO A 145 7.93 -10.48 1.04
N LEU A 146 8.90 -9.61 1.29
CA LEU A 146 10.05 -9.34 0.44
C LEU A 146 11.18 -8.76 1.31
N LYS A 147 12.44 -8.88 0.86
CA LYS A 147 13.55 -8.18 1.50
C LYS A 147 13.26 -6.69 1.63
N GLY A 148 13.54 -6.10 2.80
CA GLY A 148 13.28 -4.68 3.04
C GLY A 148 13.93 -4.13 4.29
N LYS A 149 14.08 -2.81 4.35
CA LYS A 149 14.56 -2.07 5.51
C LYS A 149 13.40 -1.45 6.26
N VAL A 150 13.38 -1.58 7.56
CA VAL A 150 12.37 -0.95 8.43
C VAL A 150 12.60 0.56 8.45
N VAL A 151 11.65 1.33 7.95
CA VAL A 151 11.74 2.80 7.85
C VAL A 151 10.73 3.53 8.75
N LEU A 152 9.78 2.82 9.34
CA LEU A 152 8.87 3.36 10.33
C LEU A 152 8.39 2.27 11.28
N VAL A 153 8.34 2.61 12.57
CA VAL A 153 7.75 1.81 13.65
C VAL A 153 7.05 2.75 14.60
N GLY A 154 5.77 2.51 14.90
CA GLY A 154 5.04 3.37 15.84
C GLY A 154 3.64 2.87 16.19
N ASP A 155 2.99 3.60 17.09
CA ASP A 155 1.58 3.45 17.43
C ASP A 155 0.81 4.70 16.95
N PHE A 156 -0.01 4.50 15.92
CA PHE A 156 -0.71 5.57 15.22
C PHE A 156 -2.22 5.51 15.49
N PHE A 157 -2.84 6.66 15.55
CA PHE A 157 -4.26 6.81 15.89
C PHE A 157 -5.19 5.91 15.06
N TYR A 158 -5.00 5.90 13.74
CA TYR A 158 -5.85 5.11 12.85
C TYR A 158 -5.35 3.68 12.65
N THR A 159 -4.05 3.51 12.49
CA THR A 159 -3.47 2.23 12.09
C THR A 159 -2.95 1.41 13.26
N GLY A 160 -2.93 1.98 14.48
CA GLY A 160 -2.40 1.31 15.67
C GLY A 160 -0.93 0.97 15.53
N LEU A 161 -0.49 -0.10 16.15
CA LEU A 161 0.89 -0.58 16.01
C LEU A 161 1.17 -0.89 14.55
N THR A 162 2.14 -0.18 13.99
CA THR A 162 2.42 -0.14 12.55
C THR A 162 3.90 -0.23 12.28
N VAL A 163 4.25 -0.99 11.23
CA VAL A 163 5.60 -1.07 10.67
C VAL A 163 5.53 -0.73 9.18
N ILE A 164 6.52 0.01 8.66
CA ILE A 164 6.71 0.23 7.22
C ILE A 164 8.09 -0.28 6.81
N LEU A 165 8.13 -1.06 5.74
CA LEU A 165 9.33 -1.53 5.08
C LEU A 165 9.55 -0.78 3.76
N ASP A 166 10.81 -0.38 3.52
CA ASP A 166 11.31 0.07 2.22
C ASP A 166 11.98 -1.10 1.51
N HIS A 167 11.45 -1.49 0.37
CA HIS A 167 11.96 -2.58 -0.47
C HIS A 167 12.89 -2.06 -1.59
N GLY A 168 13.18 -0.77 -1.60
CA GLY A 168 13.98 -0.10 -2.60
C GLY A 168 13.19 0.44 -3.79
N TYR A 169 13.78 1.40 -4.46
CA TYR A 169 13.28 2.01 -5.70
C TYR A 169 11.82 2.48 -5.63
N GLY A 170 11.40 3.06 -4.50
CA GLY A 170 10.04 3.59 -4.30
C GLY A 170 8.99 2.54 -3.95
N LEU A 171 9.38 1.29 -3.73
CA LEU A 171 8.49 0.22 -3.31
C LEU A 171 8.49 0.09 -1.79
N PHE A 172 7.33 0.27 -1.16
CA PHE A 172 7.15 0.15 0.29
C PHE A 172 5.98 -0.75 0.63
N SER A 173 6.01 -1.33 1.83
CA SER A 173 4.85 -2.02 2.40
C SER A 173 4.62 -1.60 3.85
N SER A 174 3.35 -1.54 4.25
CA SER A 174 2.92 -1.15 5.60
C SER A 174 2.03 -2.22 6.21
N TYR A 175 2.28 -2.53 7.48
CA TYR A 175 1.61 -3.55 8.29
C TYR A 175 0.99 -2.87 9.49
N ALA A 176 -0.33 -2.89 9.58
CA ALA A 176 -1.07 -2.15 10.60
C ALA A 176 -1.97 -3.06 11.44
N HIS A 177 -2.52 -2.49 12.52
CA HIS A 177 -3.38 -3.12 13.51
C HIS A 177 -2.70 -4.25 14.29
N MET A 178 -1.37 -4.20 14.41
CA MET A 178 -0.58 -5.24 15.07
C MET A 178 -0.86 -5.29 16.57
N SER A 179 -0.62 -6.44 17.21
CA SER A 179 -0.63 -6.60 18.67
C SER A 179 0.77 -6.53 19.27
N GLU A 180 1.79 -6.83 18.46
CA GLU A 180 3.19 -6.86 18.86
C GLU A 180 4.07 -6.53 17.66
N ILE A 181 5.09 -5.70 17.86
CA ILE A 181 6.13 -5.42 16.87
C ILE A 181 7.40 -6.15 17.30
N GLN A 182 8.01 -6.91 16.39
CA GLN A 182 9.19 -7.75 16.64
C GLN A 182 10.45 -7.24 15.92
N THR A 183 10.36 -6.07 15.33
CA THR A 183 11.45 -5.41 14.59
C THR A 183 11.57 -3.95 15.05
N LYS A 184 12.64 -3.28 14.68
CA LYS A 184 12.90 -1.88 15.03
C LYS A 184 13.34 -1.08 13.81
N PHE A 185 13.23 0.25 13.89
CA PHE A 185 13.74 1.16 12.87
C PHE A 185 15.19 0.84 12.49
N GLY A 186 15.45 0.75 11.21
CA GLY A 186 16.75 0.48 10.62
C GLY A 186 17.07 -1.00 10.41
N ASP A 187 16.30 -1.94 10.96
CA ASP A 187 16.51 -3.37 10.73
C ASP A 187 16.38 -3.69 9.23
N LEU A 188 17.27 -4.56 8.74
CA LEU A 188 17.19 -5.14 7.41
C LEU A 188 16.60 -6.55 7.55
N LEU A 189 15.44 -6.75 6.94
CA LEU A 189 14.72 -8.02 6.95
C LEU A 189 14.87 -8.73 5.61
N GLU A 190 15.12 -10.02 5.64
CA GLU A 190 14.99 -10.89 4.48
C GLU A 190 13.54 -11.33 4.29
N GLN A 191 13.21 -11.89 3.13
CA GLN A 191 11.89 -12.48 2.90
C GLN A 191 11.64 -13.60 3.93
N SER A 192 10.45 -13.63 4.53
CA SER A 192 10.01 -14.51 5.61
C SER A 192 10.47 -14.14 7.01
N ASP A 193 11.31 -13.13 7.20
CA ASP A 193 11.67 -12.69 8.54
C ASP A 193 10.46 -12.14 9.31
N PRO A 194 10.40 -12.33 10.64
CA PRO A 194 9.30 -11.87 11.47
C PRO A 194 9.26 -10.34 11.55
N ILE A 195 8.07 -9.77 11.33
CA ILE A 195 7.81 -8.33 11.53
C ILE A 195 7.13 -8.09 12.87
N GLY A 196 6.18 -8.99 13.24
CA GLY A 196 5.36 -8.88 14.44
C GLY A 196 4.12 -9.75 14.36
N LYS A 197 3.06 -9.41 15.11
CA LYS A 197 1.87 -10.24 15.23
C LYS A 197 0.59 -9.47 14.91
N VAL A 198 -0.37 -10.15 14.28
CA VAL A 198 -1.72 -9.63 14.03
C VAL A 198 -2.38 -9.23 15.32
N GLY A 199 -3.08 -8.12 15.32
CA GLY A 199 -3.81 -7.58 16.44
C GLY A 199 -5.12 -6.91 16.06
N SER A 200 -5.52 -5.94 16.88
CA SER A 200 -6.74 -5.14 16.72
C SER A 200 -6.52 -3.73 17.28
N THR A 201 -5.33 -3.17 17.11
CA THR A 201 -4.99 -1.81 17.58
C THR A 201 -5.42 -0.76 16.59
N GLY A 202 -5.54 0.51 17.03
CA GLY A 202 -6.02 1.60 16.20
C GLY A 202 -7.54 1.57 15.95
N ARG A 203 -7.98 2.01 14.75
CA ARG A 203 -9.39 2.09 14.38
C ARG A 203 -9.81 0.88 13.56
N VAL A 204 -10.26 -0.17 14.23
CA VAL A 204 -10.66 -1.45 13.61
C VAL A 204 -11.99 -1.96 14.17
N THR A 205 -12.60 -2.90 13.48
CA THR A 205 -13.81 -3.62 13.92
C THR A 205 -13.50 -5.02 14.47
N GLY A 206 -12.28 -5.49 14.30
CA GLY A 206 -11.85 -6.81 14.78
C GLY A 206 -10.46 -7.18 14.27
N PRO A 207 -9.90 -8.31 14.73
CA PRO A 207 -8.53 -8.69 14.41
C PRO A 207 -8.33 -8.99 12.92
N HIS A 208 -7.33 -8.36 12.32
CA HIS A 208 -6.86 -8.62 10.96
C HIS A 208 -5.52 -7.91 10.71
N LEU A 209 -4.82 -8.29 9.67
CA LEU A 209 -3.71 -7.51 9.13
C LEU A 209 -4.25 -6.56 8.06
N HIS A 210 -4.06 -5.26 8.25
CA HIS A 210 -4.24 -4.27 7.19
C HIS A 210 -2.89 -4.07 6.49
N TRP A 211 -2.79 -4.54 5.25
CA TRP A 211 -1.56 -4.53 4.46
C TRP A 211 -1.68 -3.58 3.27
N THR A 212 -0.83 -2.55 3.26
CA THR A 212 -0.77 -1.57 2.17
C THR A 212 0.56 -1.70 1.44
N VAL A 213 0.54 -1.66 0.12
CA VAL A 213 1.75 -1.53 -0.69
C VAL A 213 1.73 -0.20 -1.41
N TYR A 214 2.88 0.45 -1.42
CA TYR A 214 3.08 1.73 -2.11
C TYR A 214 4.14 1.54 -3.19
N PHE A 215 3.92 2.18 -4.31
CA PHE A 215 4.91 2.29 -5.36
C PHE A 215 4.96 3.74 -5.84
N ASP A 216 6.14 4.36 -5.72
CA ASP A 216 6.38 5.77 -6.03
C ASP A 216 5.32 6.69 -5.39
N GLY A 217 5.11 6.53 -4.07
CA GLY A 217 4.17 7.30 -3.27
C GLY A 217 2.69 6.97 -3.49
N ASN A 218 2.34 6.10 -4.43
CA ASN A 218 0.97 5.71 -4.73
C ASN A 218 0.64 4.34 -4.15
N LYS A 219 -0.57 4.19 -3.61
CA LYS A 219 -1.04 2.88 -3.15
C LYS A 219 -1.41 2.00 -4.33
N VAL A 220 -0.88 0.77 -4.35
CA VAL A 220 -1.14 -0.22 -5.39
C VAL A 220 -1.85 -1.43 -4.81
N ASN A 221 -2.56 -2.20 -5.66
CA ASN A 221 -3.26 -3.40 -5.20
C ASN A 221 -2.26 -4.51 -4.81
N PRO A 222 -2.17 -4.90 -3.51
CA PRO A 222 -1.21 -5.91 -3.07
C PRO A 222 -1.47 -7.31 -3.69
N GLU A 223 -2.72 -7.65 -4.03
CA GLU A 223 -3.03 -8.95 -4.67
C GLU A 223 -2.28 -9.15 -5.97
N SER A 224 -2.05 -8.05 -6.73
CA SER A 224 -1.30 -8.12 -8.00
C SER A 224 0.17 -8.53 -7.83
N LEU A 225 0.71 -8.46 -6.62
CA LEU A 225 2.10 -8.78 -6.32
C LEU A 225 2.29 -10.20 -5.78
N ILE A 226 1.24 -10.81 -5.23
CA ILE A 226 1.26 -12.17 -4.69
C ILE A 226 0.68 -13.23 -5.64
N GLN A 227 -0.05 -12.84 -6.66
CA GLN A 227 -0.61 -13.75 -7.67
C GLN A 227 0.41 -13.99 -8.78
N LYS A 228 0.96 -15.20 -8.87
CA LYS A 228 2.02 -15.55 -9.84
C LYS A 228 1.66 -15.27 -11.29
N ASP A 229 0.39 -15.38 -11.65
CA ASP A 229 -0.12 -15.22 -13.02
C ASP A 229 -0.96 -13.95 -13.23
N TYR A 230 -0.93 -13.03 -12.27
CA TYR A 230 -1.77 -11.84 -12.35
C TYR A 230 -1.48 -11.00 -13.61
N LEU A 231 -0.19 -10.81 -13.95
CA LEU A 231 0.18 -10.06 -15.16
C LEU A 231 -0.30 -10.77 -16.43
N ASN A 232 -0.24 -12.11 -16.48
CA ASN A 232 -0.74 -12.89 -17.61
C ASN A 232 -2.27 -12.86 -17.71
N SER A 233 -2.98 -12.57 -16.61
CA SER A 233 -4.44 -12.49 -16.60
C SER A 233 -4.99 -11.14 -17.10
N ILE A 234 -4.13 -10.11 -17.17
CA ILE A 234 -4.52 -8.75 -17.56
C ILE A 234 -3.87 -8.26 -18.85
N LEU A 235 -2.90 -8.99 -19.39
CA LEU A 235 -2.29 -8.78 -20.71
C LEU A 235 -3.00 -9.64 -21.76
#